data_bcf7bf39de58413fa706802cc1f1d8aa
#
_entry.id   bcf7bf39de58413fa706802cc1f1d8aa
#
_cell.length_a   1.000
_cell.length_b   1.000
_cell.length_c   1.000
_cell.angle_alpha   90.00
_cell.angle_beta   90.00
_cell.angle_gamma   90.00
#
_symmetry.space_group_name_H-M   'P 1'
#
loop_
_entity.id
_entity.type
_entity.pdbx_description
1 polymer ?
#
loop_
_entity_poly.entity_id
_entity_poly.type
_entity_poly.pdbx_seq_one_letter_code
_entity_poly.pdbx_strand_id
1 'polypeptide(L)'
;MSDDGVDSTGSDDLAWETLDSRVAYTCPGFDIVNEDARLPDGSETDFDYLTEGESVVVLPFTADGDVVLVEAWRQAVKRVNRALPAGGLEAEDDDLPTAVRRELTEETGYEADTVEHLTTVEPANGFSDAVFHYFVAEDCKRDGEQNLDDDETIHVDTTDFDTLHEAVRDDELRDGRTALGVLYYAAFGPDRT
;
A
#
# COMPACT_ATOMS: atom_id res chain seq x y z
N MET A 1 -25.71 7.34 -30.94
CA MET A 1 -25.80 6.10 -30.16
C MET A 1 -24.96 5.09 -30.89
N SER A 2 -23.71 5.00 -30.50
CA SER A 2 -22.79 3.95 -30.94
C SER A 2 -22.27 3.33 -29.65
N ASP A 3 -22.72 2.13 -29.39
CA ASP A 3 -22.30 1.27 -28.30
C ASP A 3 -20.93 0.71 -28.73
N ASP A 4 -19.87 1.35 -28.28
CA ASP A 4 -18.51 0.84 -28.43
C ASP A 4 -18.30 -0.23 -27.35
N GLY A 5 -18.76 -1.44 -27.66
CA GLY A 5 -18.45 -2.63 -26.88
C GLY A 5 -16.95 -2.79 -26.77
N VAL A 6 -16.42 -2.68 -25.57
CA VAL A 6 -15.04 -3.07 -25.25
C VAL A 6 -14.95 -4.58 -25.55
N ASP A 7 -14.19 -4.90 -26.58
CA ASP A 7 -13.92 -6.27 -27.00
C ASP A 7 -13.10 -6.97 -25.87
N SER A 8 -13.77 -7.83 -25.09
CA SER A 8 -13.18 -8.61 -23.99
C SER A 8 -12.45 -9.88 -24.48
N THR A 9 -12.20 -10.03 -25.78
CA THR A 9 -11.68 -11.27 -26.37
C THR A 9 -10.15 -11.42 -26.30
N GLY A 10 -9.41 -10.46 -25.74
CA GLY A 10 -7.94 -10.50 -25.68
C GLY A 10 -7.33 -11.04 -24.39
N SER A 11 -8.10 -11.21 -23.30
CA SER A 11 -7.56 -11.63 -22.00
C SER A 11 -7.52 -13.15 -21.81
N ASP A 12 -8.48 -13.88 -22.35
CA ASP A 12 -8.60 -15.32 -22.12
C ASP A 12 -7.49 -16.14 -22.82
N ASP A 13 -6.95 -15.62 -23.93
CA ASP A 13 -5.88 -16.29 -24.69
C ASP A 13 -4.52 -16.27 -23.94
N LEU A 14 -4.35 -15.45 -22.91
CA LEU A 14 -3.14 -15.35 -22.09
C LEU A 14 -3.30 -15.98 -20.71
N ALA A 15 -4.50 -16.39 -20.34
CA ALA A 15 -4.78 -16.93 -19.02
C ALA A 15 -4.11 -18.30 -18.83
N TRP A 16 -3.51 -18.48 -17.66
CA TRP A 16 -3.00 -19.76 -17.22
C TRP A 16 -4.08 -20.53 -16.47
N GLU A 17 -4.09 -21.85 -16.61
CA GLU A 17 -4.97 -22.74 -15.87
C GLU A 17 -4.23 -23.24 -14.62
N THR A 18 -4.70 -22.92 -13.41
CA THR A 18 -4.18 -23.51 -12.18
C THR A 18 -4.61 -24.98 -12.10
N LEU A 19 -3.64 -25.89 -12.02
CA LEU A 19 -3.85 -27.33 -11.94
C LEU A 19 -3.87 -27.84 -10.50
N ASP A 20 -2.98 -27.30 -9.66
CA ASP A 20 -2.87 -27.58 -8.23
C ASP A 20 -2.32 -26.34 -7.52
N SER A 21 -2.67 -26.16 -6.24
CA SER A 21 -2.22 -25.05 -5.41
C SER A 21 -1.93 -25.51 -3.98
N ARG A 22 -0.81 -25.06 -3.42
CA ARG A 22 -0.40 -25.40 -2.06
C ARG A 22 0.37 -24.26 -1.40
N VAL A 23 0.19 -24.07 -0.10
CA VAL A 23 1.07 -23.21 0.70
C VAL A 23 2.40 -23.91 0.90
N ALA A 24 3.46 -23.33 0.35
CA ALA A 24 4.83 -23.86 0.44
C ALA A 24 5.56 -23.39 1.70
N TYR A 25 5.24 -22.20 2.19
CA TYR A 25 5.81 -21.62 3.40
C TYR A 25 4.83 -20.62 4.04
N THR A 26 4.74 -20.60 5.36
CA THR A 26 3.94 -19.65 6.15
C THR A 26 4.80 -18.91 7.16
N CYS A 27 4.62 -17.59 7.26
CA CYS A 27 5.15 -16.78 8.36
C CYS A 27 4.08 -15.74 8.82
N PRO A 28 4.31 -15.03 9.92
CA PRO A 28 3.29 -14.09 10.44
C PRO A 28 2.86 -12.99 9.47
N GLY A 29 3.72 -12.57 8.55
CA GLY A 29 3.42 -11.46 7.64
C GLY A 29 2.92 -11.86 6.25
N PHE A 30 3.12 -13.12 5.81
CA PHE A 30 2.73 -13.58 4.48
C PHE A 30 2.84 -15.09 4.32
N ASP A 31 2.24 -15.61 3.27
CA ASP A 31 2.43 -16.97 2.79
C ASP A 31 3.17 -16.98 1.45
N ILE A 32 3.91 -18.05 1.17
CA ILE A 32 4.36 -18.38 -0.19
C ILE A 32 3.47 -19.50 -0.69
N VAL A 33 2.76 -19.22 -1.79
CA VAL A 33 1.94 -20.20 -2.50
C VAL A 33 2.74 -20.72 -3.69
N ASN A 34 2.70 -22.03 -3.91
CA ASN A 34 3.21 -22.68 -5.11
C ASN A 34 2.04 -23.27 -5.89
N GLU A 35 1.94 -22.97 -7.17
CA GLU A 35 0.92 -23.49 -8.07
C GLU A 35 1.55 -24.25 -9.23
N ASP A 36 0.99 -25.43 -9.53
CA ASP A 36 1.23 -26.09 -10.79
C ASP A 36 0.25 -25.51 -11.82
N ALA A 37 0.76 -24.98 -12.92
CA ALA A 37 -0.04 -24.26 -13.90
C ALA A 37 0.20 -24.74 -15.33
N ARG A 38 -0.87 -24.64 -16.17
CA ARG A 38 -0.77 -24.88 -17.61
C ARG A 38 -0.88 -23.57 -18.37
N LEU A 39 0.12 -23.32 -19.23
CA LEU A 39 0.22 -22.15 -20.08
C LEU A 39 -0.73 -22.28 -21.30
N PRO A 40 -1.02 -21.17 -22.01
CA PRO A 40 -1.86 -21.19 -23.20
C PRO A 40 -1.40 -22.10 -24.32
N ASP A 41 -0.09 -22.37 -24.41
CA ASP A 41 0.48 -23.29 -25.41
C ASP A 41 0.39 -24.76 -25.00
N GLY A 42 -0.19 -25.05 -23.83
CA GLY A 42 -0.38 -26.40 -23.27
C GLY A 42 0.83 -26.92 -22.49
N SER A 43 1.92 -26.18 -22.39
CA SER A 43 3.04 -26.55 -21.54
C SER A 43 2.68 -26.36 -20.05
N GLU A 44 3.31 -27.12 -19.18
CA GLU A 44 3.11 -27.04 -17.72
C GLU A 44 4.36 -26.47 -17.05
N THR A 45 4.14 -25.67 -15.99
CA THR A 45 5.18 -25.06 -15.16
C THR A 45 4.68 -24.97 -13.73
N ASP A 46 5.60 -24.74 -12.79
CA ASP A 46 5.28 -24.30 -11.43
C ASP A 46 5.55 -22.80 -11.27
N PHE A 47 4.79 -22.17 -10.40
CA PHE A 47 4.91 -20.74 -10.12
C PHE A 47 4.78 -20.49 -8.62
N ASP A 48 5.77 -19.78 -8.06
CA ASP A 48 5.74 -19.35 -6.66
C ASP A 48 5.37 -17.88 -6.57
N TYR A 49 4.46 -17.54 -5.67
CA TYR A 49 4.13 -16.14 -5.37
C TYR A 49 3.87 -15.92 -3.89
N LEU A 50 4.04 -14.67 -3.47
CA LEU A 50 3.76 -14.19 -2.13
C LEU A 50 2.31 -13.75 -2.05
N THR A 51 1.58 -14.21 -1.02
CA THR A 51 0.23 -13.71 -0.69
C THR A 51 0.26 -13.04 0.68
N GLU A 52 -0.12 -11.76 0.72
CA GLU A 52 -0.13 -10.93 1.92
C GLU A 52 -1.43 -10.14 2.10
N GLY A 53 -2.35 -10.21 1.13
CA GLY A 53 -3.64 -9.54 1.17
C GLY A 53 -3.58 -8.05 0.82
N GLU A 54 -4.67 -7.36 1.19
CA GLU A 54 -4.85 -5.93 0.89
C GLU A 54 -4.33 -5.07 2.04
N SER A 55 -3.81 -3.89 1.71
CA SER A 55 -3.31 -2.93 2.68
C SER A 55 -3.75 -1.51 2.34
N VAL A 56 -3.86 -0.65 3.33
CA VAL A 56 -4.05 0.79 3.16
C VAL A 56 -2.71 1.52 3.31
N VAL A 57 -2.53 2.60 2.54
CA VAL A 57 -1.41 3.53 2.64
C VAL A 57 -1.98 4.93 2.76
N VAL A 58 -1.59 5.66 3.78
CA VAL A 58 -2.20 6.94 4.12
C VAL A 58 -1.23 8.07 3.87
N LEU A 59 -1.63 9.09 3.10
CA LEU A 59 -0.94 10.38 2.98
C LEU A 59 -1.64 11.40 3.89
N PRO A 60 -1.19 11.58 5.15
CA PRO A 60 -1.91 12.36 6.14
C PRO A 60 -1.37 13.78 6.23
N PHE A 61 -2.26 14.75 6.06
CA PHE A 61 -1.96 16.18 6.18
C PHE A 61 -2.51 16.75 7.49
N THR A 62 -1.65 17.43 8.24
CA THR A 62 -2.07 18.25 9.38
C THR A 62 -2.84 19.50 8.93
N ALA A 63 -3.52 20.18 9.85
CA ALA A 63 -4.17 21.46 9.57
C ALA A 63 -3.20 22.57 9.09
N ASP A 64 -1.90 22.45 9.44
CA ASP A 64 -0.84 23.35 8.97
C ASP A 64 -0.31 22.96 7.58
N GLY A 65 -0.73 21.82 7.03
CA GLY A 65 -0.36 21.32 5.72
C GLY A 65 0.91 20.44 5.70
N ASP A 66 1.46 20.10 6.85
CA ASP A 66 2.56 19.15 6.97
C ASP A 66 2.09 17.72 6.80
N VAL A 67 2.91 16.86 6.21
CA VAL A 67 2.68 15.43 6.07
C VAL A 67 3.22 14.69 7.29
N VAL A 68 2.39 13.82 7.88
CA VAL A 68 2.80 12.93 8.98
C VAL A 68 3.47 11.70 8.39
N LEU A 69 4.64 11.35 8.90
CA LEU A 69 5.46 10.23 8.48
C LEU A 69 5.83 9.33 9.65
N VAL A 70 6.16 8.10 9.34
CA VAL A 70 6.72 7.14 10.28
C VAL A 70 8.17 6.82 9.92
N GLU A 71 9.01 6.66 10.94
CA GLU A 71 10.38 6.15 10.80
C GLU A 71 10.46 4.81 11.52
N ALA A 72 10.77 3.75 10.77
CA ALA A 72 10.88 2.40 11.30
C ALA A 72 12.09 1.66 10.72
N TRP A 73 12.65 0.75 11.53
CA TRP A 73 13.68 -0.18 11.05
C TRP A 73 13.06 -1.22 10.11
N ARG A 74 13.56 -1.31 8.90
CA ARG A 74 13.16 -2.33 7.92
C ARG A 74 14.22 -3.41 7.79
N GLN A 75 13.99 -4.56 8.45
CA GLN A 75 14.96 -5.65 8.56
C GLN A 75 15.41 -6.21 7.21
N ALA A 76 14.55 -6.24 6.20
CA ALA A 76 14.90 -6.75 4.87
C ALA A 76 15.98 -5.91 4.18
N VAL A 77 15.95 -4.58 4.36
CA VAL A 77 16.88 -3.63 3.73
C VAL A 77 17.94 -3.08 4.70
N LYS A 78 17.91 -3.49 5.98
CA LYS A 78 18.90 -3.19 7.03
C LYS A 78 19.12 -1.68 7.26
N ARG A 79 18.04 -0.92 7.28
CA ARG A 79 18.08 0.53 7.55
C ARG A 79 16.77 1.03 8.14
N VAL A 80 16.82 2.21 8.75
CA VAL A 80 15.61 2.99 9.04
C VAL A 80 15.08 3.56 7.71
N ASN A 81 13.78 3.39 7.48
CA ASN A 81 13.05 4.03 6.40
C ASN A 81 12.11 5.08 6.98
N ARG A 82 12.00 6.22 6.29
CA ARG A 82 10.86 7.12 6.42
C ARG A 82 9.79 6.67 5.44
N ALA A 83 8.55 6.59 5.90
CA ALA A 83 7.45 6.08 5.11
C ALA A 83 6.12 6.76 5.48
N LEU A 84 5.14 6.65 4.59
CA LEU A 84 3.75 6.90 4.93
C LEU A 84 3.24 5.80 5.87
N PRO A 85 2.34 6.13 6.84
CA PRO A 85 1.62 5.14 7.61
C PRO A 85 0.91 4.13 6.71
N ALA A 86 1.00 2.84 7.05
CA ALA A 86 0.43 1.79 6.21
C ALA A 86 0.35 0.45 6.93
N GLY A 87 -0.78 -0.25 6.79
CA GLY A 87 -0.94 -1.60 7.31
C GLY A 87 -2.02 -2.40 6.62
N GLY A 88 -2.15 -3.65 7.03
CA GLY A 88 -3.08 -4.62 6.45
C GLY A 88 -4.53 -4.38 6.86
N LEU A 89 -5.47 -4.86 6.05
CA LEU A 89 -6.87 -4.91 6.44
C LEU A 89 -7.08 -5.98 7.51
N GLU A 90 -7.87 -5.67 8.50
CA GLU A 90 -8.30 -6.60 9.54
C GLU A 90 -9.75 -7.04 9.35
N ALA A 91 -10.11 -8.18 9.96
CA ALA A 91 -11.47 -8.70 9.85
C ALA A 91 -12.52 -7.80 10.51
N GLU A 92 -12.10 -6.94 11.40
CA GLU A 92 -12.90 -5.97 12.14
C GLU A 92 -13.12 -4.66 11.37
N ASP A 93 -12.38 -4.42 10.28
CA ASP A 93 -12.54 -3.24 9.44
C ASP A 93 -13.82 -3.37 8.58
N ASP A 94 -14.81 -2.54 8.83
CA ASP A 94 -16.08 -2.53 8.08
C ASP A 94 -15.87 -2.08 6.62
N ASP A 95 -14.90 -1.20 6.40
CA ASP A 95 -14.53 -0.65 5.08
C ASP A 95 -13.08 -0.09 5.07
N LEU A 96 -12.57 0.25 3.88
CA LEU A 96 -11.23 0.81 3.73
C LEU A 96 -11.00 2.11 4.53
N PRO A 97 -11.93 3.08 4.59
CA PRO A 97 -11.80 4.25 5.45
C PRO A 97 -11.65 3.94 6.94
N THR A 98 -12.24 2.85 7.43
CA THR A 98 -12.07 2.39 8.82
C THR A 98 -10.65 1.90 9.04
N ALA A 99 -10.12 1.06 8.15
CA ALA A 99 -8.73 0.61 8.19
C ALA A 99 -7.73 1.80 8.15
N VAL A 100 -7.98 2.79 7.28
CA VAL A 100 -7.16 4.02 7.19
C VAL A 100 -7.08 4.74 8.53
N ARG A 101 -8.23 4.94 9.19
CA ARG A 101 -8.28 5.65 10.48
C ARG A 101 -7.61 4.85 11.59
N ARG A 102 -7.80 3.54 11.61
CA ARG A 102 -7.17 2.63 12.58
C ARG A 102 -5.65 2.70 12.44
N GLU A 103 -5.11 2.41 11.27
CA GLU A 103 -3.66 2.41 11.00
C GLU A 103 -3.01 3.77 11.27
N LEU A 104 -3.65 4.86 10.82
CA LEU A 104 -3.14 6.21 11.11
C LEU A 104 -3.01 6.45 12.62
N THR A 105 -4.03 6.07 13.40
CA THR A 105 -4.03 6.27 14.84
C THR A 105 -3.03 5.36 15.53
N GLU A 106 -2.99 4.06 15.19
CA GLU A 106 -2.13 3.06 15.80
C GLU A 106 -0.65 3.37 15.58
N GLU A 107 -0.24 3.67 14.35
CA GLU A 107 1.15 3.97 14.04
C GLU A 107 1.59 5.37 14.48
N THR A 108 0.69 6.37 14.50
CA THR A 108 1.10 7.77 14.66
C THR A 108 0.47 8.51 15.85
N GLY A 109 -0.67 8.05 16.36
CA GLY A 109 -1.49 8.80 17.31
C GLY A 109 -2.23 9.98 16.67
N TYR A 110 -2.27 10.08 15.34
CA TYR A 110 -3.04 11.10 14.64
C TYR A 110 -4.41 10.56 14.24
N GLU A 111 -5.42 11.42 14.35
CA GLU A 111 -6.80 11.19 13.90
C GLU A 111 -7.12 12.16 12.78
N ALA A 112 -7.80 11.70 11.72
CA ALA A 112 -8.15 12.49 10.55
C ALA A 112 -9.62 12.91 10.57
N ASP A 113 -9.91 14.16 10.22
CA ASP A 113 -11.30 14.63 10.03
C ASP A 113 -11.90 14.01 8.76
N THR A 114 -11.15 14.00 7.66
CA THR A 114 -11.58 13.39 6.39
C THR A 114 -10.57 12.41 5.84
N VAL A 115 -11.06 11.41 5.11
CA VAL A 115 -10.23 10.47 4.34
C VAL A 115 -10.85 10.28 2.97
N GLU A 116 -10.03 10.41 1.91
CA GLU A 116 -10.48 10.30 0.53
C GLU A 116 -9.59 9.32 -0.23
N HIS A 117 -10.20 8.42 -1.01
CA HIS A 117 -9.46 7.46 -1.81
C HIS A 117 -8.67 8.19 -2.91
N LEU A 118 -7.39 7.88 -3.04
CA LEU A 118 -6.49 8.46 -4.02
C LEU A 118 -6.28 7.52 -5.22
N THR A 119 -5.86 6.29 -4.98
CA THR A 119 -5.65 5.26 -6.03
C THR A 119 -5.54 3.87 -5.42
N THR A 120 -5.63 2.85 -6.27
CA THR A 120 -5.39 1.45 -5.91
C THR A 120 -4.39 0.86 -6.90
N VAL A 121 -3.40 0.12 -6.40
CA VAL A 121 -2.34 -0.47 -7.23
C VAL A 121 -1.99 -1.88 -6.78
N GLU A 122 -1.48 -2.67 -7.71
CA GLU A 122 -0.81 -3.95 -7.48
C GLU A 122 0.71 -3.71 -7.58
N PRO A 123 1.43 -3.53 -6.47
CA PRO A 123 2.81 -3.01 -6.51
C PRO A 123 3.81 -4.01 -7.07
N ALA A 124 3.48 -5.30 -7.09
CA ALA A 124 4.42 -6.36 -7.40
C ALA A 124 3.75 -7.58 -8.07
N ASN A 125 2.77 -7.37 -8.95
CA ASN A 125 1.94 -8.41 -9.57
C ASN A 125 2.70 -9.48 -10.37
N GLY A 126 4.00 -9.37 -10.54
CA GLY A 126 4.84 -10.41 -11.11
C GLY A 126 5.22 -11.54 -10.13
N PHE A 127 5.03 -11.33 -8.81
CA PHE A 127 5.36 -12.33 -7.79
C PHE A 127 4.57 -12.16 -6.47
N SER A 128 3.60 -11.29 -6.41
CA SER A 128 2.73 -11.08 -5.25
C SER A 128 1.32 -10.69 -5.69
N ASP A 129 0.32 -11.09 -4.91
CA ASP A 129 -1.08 -10.70 -5.05
C ASP A 129 -1.45 -9.44 -4.24
N ALA A 130 -0.47 -8.81 -3.59
CA ALA A 130 -0.68 -7.62 -2.78
C ALA A 130 -1.42 -6.51 -3.51
N VAL A 131 -2.37 -5.89 -2.84
CA VAL A 131 -3.10 -4.70 -3.31
C VAL A 131 -2.93 -3.58 -2.31
N PHE A 132 -2.51 -2.40 -2.77
CA PHE A 132 -2.36 -1.21 -1.94
C PHE A 132 -3.41 -0.16 -2.30
N HIS A 133 -4.21 0.22 -1.31
CA HIS A 133 -5.21 1.29 -1.40
C HIS A 133 -4.67 2.57 -0.80
N TYR A 134 -4.43 3.57 -1.62
CA TYR A 134 -3.91 4.87 -1.18
C TYR A 134 -5.03 5.82 -0.83
N PHE A 135 -4.87 6.51 0.28
CA PHE A 135 -5.80 7.51 0.77
C PHE A 135 -5.08 8.80 1.14
N VAL A 136 -5.74 9.92 0.93
CA VAL A 136 -5.38 11.21 1.54
C VAL A 136 -6.22 11.38 2.80
N ALA A 137 -5.56 11.74 3.89
CA ALA A 137 -6.22 12.10 5.14
C ALA A 137 -5.94 13.57 5.45
N GLU A 138 -6.98 14.36 5.76
CA GLU A 138 -6.84 15.79 5.97
C GLU A 138 -7.24 16.21 7.38
N ASP A 139 -6.75 17.39 7.78
CA ASP A 139 -6.96 17.97 9.10
C ASP A 139 -6.57 17.03 10.25
N CYS A 140 -5.46 16.28 10.04
CA CYS A 140 -4.96 15.32 11.01
C CYS A 140 -4.47 16.03 12.28
N LYS A 141 -4.92 15.53 13.45
CA LYS A 141 -4.55 16.03 14.79
C LYS A 141 -4.05 14.91 15.66
N ARG A 142 -3.05 15.19 16.48
CA ARG A 142 -2.50 14.23 17.42
C ARG A 142 -3.36 14.17 18.68
N ASP A 143 -4.52 13.53 18.59
CA ASP A 143 -5.50 13.40 19.65
C ASP A 143 -5.56 11.97 20.24
N GLY A 144 -4.94 10.98 19.56
CA GLY A 144 -4.81 9.59 19.99
C GLY A 144 -3.44 9.26 20.59
N GLU A 145 -3.30 8.03 21.06
CA GLU A 145 -2.04 7.43 21.48
C GLU A 145 -1.61 6.37 20.46
N GLN A 146 -0.30 6.24 20.22
CA GLN A 146 0.22 5.12 19.43
C GLN A 146 -0.10 3.81 20.13
N ASN A 147 -0.54 2.82 19.38
CA ASN A 147 -0.79 1.45 19.84
C ASN A 147 -0.13 0.47 18.87
N LEU A 148 1.21 0.43 18.95
CA LEU A 148 2.04 -0.38 18.07
C LEU A 148 1.93 -1.86 18.40
N ASP A 149 2.10 -2.70 17.40
CA ASP A 149 2.25 -4.13 17.57
C ASP A 149 3.54 -4.49 18.32
N ASP A 150 3.59 -5.68 18.91
CA ASP A 150 4.70 -6.13 19.79
C ASP A 150 6.09 -6.12 19.08
N ASP A 151 6.14 -6.22 17.76
CA ASP A 151 7.35 -6.25 16.94
C ASP A 151 7.61 -4.91 16.22
N GLU A 152 6.80 -3.87 16.47
CA GLU A 152 6.94 -2.55 15.89
C GLU A 152 7.70 -1.58 16.80
N THR A 153 8.53 -0.78 16.14
CA THR A 153 9.18 0.39 16.76
C THR A 153 9.14 1.53 15.77
N ILE A 154 8.24 2.47 16.01
CA ILE A 154 7.93 3.57 15.10
C ILE A 154 8.16 4.92 15.79
N HIS A 155 8.93 5.79 15.14
CA HIS A 155 9.00 7.21 15.47
C HIS A 155 8.14 8.00 14.49
N VAL A 156 7.39 8.97 15.00
CA VAL A 156 6.55 9.84 14.19
C VAL A 156 7.28 11.15 13.91
N ASP A 157 7.30 11.57 12.65
CA ASP A 157 7.89 12.82 12.19
C ASP A 157 6.89 13.57 11.30
N THR A 158 7.11 14.86 11.08
CA THR A 158 6.31 15.67 10.15
C THR A 158 7.23 16.49 9.25
N THR A 159 6.79 16.69 8.00
CA THR A 159 7.52 17.53 7.03
C THR A 159 6.54 18.19 6.08
N ASP A 160 6.92 19.32 5.49
CA ASP A 160 6.13 19.89 4.41
C ASP A 160 6.17 18.99 3.16
N PHE A 161 5.08 19.06 2.36
CA PHE A 161 4.93 18.18 1.19
C PHE A 161 6.01 18.42 0.13
N ASP A 162 6.46 19.66 -0.07
CA ASP A 162 7.46 19.99 -1.09
C ASP A 162 8.81 19.35 -0.73
N THR A 163 9.22 19.42 0.54
CA THR A 163 10.42 18.74 1.05
C THR A 163 10.31 17.23 0.89
N LEU A 164 9.16 16.63 1.19
CA LEU A 164 8.94 15.20 0.98
C LEU A 164 9.03 14.80 -0.49
N HIS A 165 8.40 15.58 -1.37
CA HIS A 165 8.44 15.37 -2.83
C HIS A 165 9.87 15.52 -3.38
N GLU A 166 10.65 16.49 -2.89
CA GLU A 166 12.07 16.65 -3.23
C GLU A 166 12.90 15.45 -2.78
N ALA A 167 12.68 14.93 -1.57
CA ALA A 167 13.39 13.75 -1.07
C ALA A 167 13.11 12.49 -1.92
N VAL A 168 11.90 12.35 -2.48
CA VAL A 168 11.59 11.29 -3.46
C VAL A 168 12.36 11.52 -4.77
N ARG A 169 12.32 12.73 -5.30
CA ARG A 169 13.00 13.10 -6.56
C ARG A 169 14.52 12.89 -6.49
N ASP A 170 15.13 13.17 -5.36
CA ASP A 170 16.59 13.18 -5.17
C ASP A 170 17.11 11.82 -4.63
N ASP A 171 16.29 10.75 -4.66
CA ASP A 171 16.60 9.39 -4.20
C ASP A 171 16.93 9.28 -2.69
N GLU A 172 16.61 10.26 -1.90
CA GLU A 172 16.79 10.23 -0.45
C GLU A 172 15.74 9.38 0.24
N LEU A 173 14.51 9.35 -0.31
CA LEU A 173 13.42 8.50 0.14
C LEU A 173 13.16 7.38 -0.88
N ARG A 174 13.41 6.11 -0.47
CA ARG A 174 13.39 4.93 -1.36
C ARG A 174 12.31 3.92 -1.02
N ASP A 175 11.44 4.22 -0.08
CA ASP A 175 10.27 3.37 0.16
C ASP A 175 9.31 3.49 -1.01
N GLY A 176 9.04 2.36 -1.70
CA GLY A 176 8.27 2.38 -2.95
C GLY A 176 6.81 2.75 -2.73
N ARG A 177 6.21 2.38 -1.57
CA ARG A 177 4.84 2.76 -1.21
C ARG A 177 4.74 4.26 -1.04
N THR A 178 5.64 4.84 -0.27
CA THR A 178 5.70 6.27 -0.02
C THR A 178 5.97 7.05 -1.29
N ALA A 179 6.97 6.64 -2.07
CA ALA A 179 7.31 7.31 -3.33
C ALA A 179 6.13 7.34 -4.31
N LEU A 180 5.40 6.23 -4.45
CA LEU A 180 4.22 6.17 -5.31
C LEU A 180 3.12 7.11 -4.80
N GLY A 181 2.78 7.08 -3.51
CA GLY A 181 1.75 7.94 -2.93
C GLY A 181 2.04 9.42 -3.12
N VAL A 182 3.29 9.84 -2.84
CA VAL A 182 3.76 11.22 -3.01
C VAL A 182 3.71 11.66 -4.47
N LEU A 183 4.24 10.85 -5.39
CA LEU A 183 4.27 11.18 -6.82
C LEU A 183 2.87 11.18 -7.44
N TYR A 184 2.02 10.24 -7.05
CA TYR A 184 0.65 10.19 -7.53
C TYR A 184 -0.15 11.43 -7.06
N TYR A 185 -0.01 11.78 -5.78
CA TYR A 185 -0.64 12.99 -5.25
C TYR A 185 -0.12 14.27 -5.91
N ALA A 186 1.19 14.37 -6.15
CA ALA A 186 1.77 15.52 -6.86
C ALA A 186 1.25 15.66 -8.29
N ALA A 187 0.93 14.55 -8.97
CA ALA A 187 0.47 14.54 -10.35
C ALA A 187 -1.05 14.71 -10.50
N PHE A 188 -1.85 14.20 -9.56
CA PHE A 188 -3.29 14.02 -9.71
C PHE A 188 -4.10 14.45 -8.47
N GLY A 189 -3.44 14.82 -7.39
CA GLY A 189 -4.11 15.33 -6.18
C GLY A 189 -4.80 16.68 -6.42
N PRO A 190 -5.68 17.14 -5.51
CA PRO A 190 -6.32 18.44 -5.61
C PRO A 190 -5.26 19.57 -5.62
N ASP A 191 -5.55 20.63 -6.40
CA ASP A 191 -4.69 21.82 -6.45
C ASP A 191 -4.56 22.42 -5.04
N ARG A 192 -3.33 22.48 -4.53
CA ARG A 192 -3.01 23.21 -3.30
C ARG A 192 -2.85 24.69 -3.64
N THR A 193 -3.93 25.45 -3.43
CA THR A 193 -3.93 26.93 -3.58
C THR A 193 -3.68 27.63 -2.26
#